data_fa6497dcd845c2d6d469399660251191
#
_entry.id   fa6497dcd845c2d6d469399660251191
#
_cell.length_a   1.000
_cell.length_b   1.000
_cell.length_c   1.000
_cell.angle_alpha   90.00
_cell.angle_beta   90.00
_cell.angle_gamma   90.00
#
_symmetry.space_group_name_H-M   'P 1'
#
loop_
_entity.id
_entity.type
_entity.pdbx_description
1 polymer ?
#
loop_
_entity_poly.entity_id
_entity_poly.type
_entity_poly.pdbx_seq_one_letter_code
_entity_poly.pdbx_strand_id
1 'polypeptide(L)'
;MTSRQSKLKSIRPEISGATINDNMSTDERFQNLVLRPIIKFQNDLLIGVFRNYVEKHKSVFYDLSLEKRMVYIENAIQKDMKLRNSIKGMIIGHFTVEEYGVYIENSSALNKRMMNMVKERLLSHIQLFEKPELLAAV
;
A
#
# COMPACT_ATOMS: atom_id res chain seq x y z
N MET A 1 14.96 -21.60 13.82
CA MET A 1 14.68 -20.26 13.25
C MET A 1 14.67 -20.36 11.74
N THR A 2 13.66 -19.83 11.12
CA THR A 2 13.59 -19.85 9.67
C THR A 2 14.24 -18.61 9.08
N SER A 3 14.97 -18.79 8.00
CA SER A 3 15.58 -17.67 7.31
C SER A 3 14.54 -16.72 6.73
N ARG A 4 13.34 -17.19 6.37
CA ARG A 4 12.26 -16.35 5.85
C ARG A 4 11.84 -15.28 6.86
N GLN A 5 11.55 -15.66 8.09
CA GLN A 5 11.13 -14.71 9.13
C GLN A 5 12.19 -13.65 9.37
N SER A 6 13.44 -14.06 9.54
CA SER A 6 14.55 -13.14 9.77
C SER A 6 14.74 -12.19 8.58
N LYS A 7 14.70 -12.71 7.37
CA LYS A 7 14.89 -11.92 6.16
C LYS A 7 13.78 -10.91 5.96
N LEU A 8 12.53 -11.32 6.15
CA LEU A 8 11.39 -10.40 6.02
C LEU A 8 11.48 -9.24 6.99
N LYS A 9 11.86 -9.52 8.23
CA LYS A 9 12.01 -8.45 9.23
C LYS A 9 13.20 -7.55 8.94
N SER A 10 14.29 -8.12 8.44
CA SER A 10 15.52 -7.37 8.18
C SER A 10 15.38 -6.35 7.05
N ILE A 11 14.51 -6.58 6.07
CA ILE A 11 14.34 -5.67 4.94
C ILE A 11 13.34 -4.56 5.22
N ARG A 12 12.61 -4.61 6.33
CA ARG A 12 11.62 -3.59 6.67
C ARG A 12 12.32 -2.29 7.09
N PRO A 13 11.96 -1.16 6.48
CA PRO A 13 12.52 0.12 6.91
C PRO A 13 11.98 0.54 8.27
N GLU A 14 12.76 1.35 8.98
CA GLU A 14 12.29 2.00 10.20
C GLU A 14 11.30 3.10 9.85
N ILE A 15 10.32 3.32 10.71
CA ILE A 15 9.30 4.34 10.54
C ILE A 15 9.51 5.44 11.58
N SER A 16 9.96 6.60 11.14
CA SER A 16 10.04 7.79 11.98
C SER A 16 8.65 8.20 12.44
N GLY A 17 8.50 8.46 13.73
CA GLY A 17 7.24 8.93 14.29
C GLY A 17 6.20 7.86 14.53
N ALA A 18 6.47 6.61 14.18
CA ALA A 18 5.59 5.51 14.57
C ALA A 18 5.86 5.18 16.04
N THR A 19 4.97 5.61 16.91
CA THR A 19 5.08 5.32 18.34
C THR A 19 4.21 4.14 18.69
N ILE A 20 4.75 3.25 19.53
CA ILE A 20 4.03 2.12 20.08
C ILE A 20 3.89 2.38 21.58
N ASN A 21 2.68 2.31 22.07
CA ASN A 21 2.41 2.47 23.51
C ASN A 21 1.33 1.48 23.95
N ASP A 22 1.18 1.35 25.27
CA ASP A 22 0.27 0.36 25.85
C ASP A 22 -1.21 0.69 25.64
N ASN A 23 -1.52 1.93 25.26
CA ASN A 23 -2.90 2.37 25.03
C ASN A 23 -3.39 2.06 23.60
N MET A 24 -2.51 1.57 22.73
CA MET A 24 -2.89 1.22 21.38
C MET A 24 -3.73 -0.05 21.36
N SER A 25 -4.76 -0.05 20.50
CA SER A 25 -5.49 -1.27 20.21
C SER A 25 -4.58 -2.26 19.49
N THR A 26 -4.99 -3.52 19.45
CA THR A 26 -4.28 -4.56 18.69
C THR A 26 -4.15 -4.18 17.21
N ASP A 27 -5.22 -3.62 16.63
CA ASP A 27 -5.23 -3.21 15.24
C ASP A 27 -4.28 -2.05 14.97
N GLU A 28 -4.24 -1.05 15.86
CA GLU A 28 -3.29 0.07 15.72
C GLU A 28 -1.85 -0.40 15.81
N ARG A 29 -1.58 -1.32 16.73
CA ARG A 29 -0.25 -1.89 16.90
C ARG A 29 0.17 -2.65 15.64
N PHE A 30 -0.72 -3.47 15.09
CA PHE A 30 -0.47 -4.20 13.85
C PHE A 30 -0.22 -3.23 12.69
N GLN A 31 -1.03 -2.19 12.59
CA GLN A 31 -0.86 -1.17 11.58
C GLN A 31 0.54 -0.54 11.64
N ASN A 32 0.97 -0.16 12.84
CA ASN A 32 2.23 0.57 12.99
C ASN A 32 3.47 -0.33 12.93
N LEU A 33 3.38 -1.57 13.44
CA LEU A 33 4.52 -2.49 13.48
C LEU A 33 4.66 -3.35 12.23
N VAL A 34 3.57 -3.63 11.54
CA VAL A 34 3.58 -4.58 10.41
C VAL A 34 3.22 -3.90 9.09
N LEU A 35 2.04 -3.30 9.01
CA LEU A 35 1.55 -2.74 7.74
C LEU A 35 2.37 -1.56 7.27
N ARG A 36 2.66 -0.62 8.14
CA ARG A 36 3.37 0.61 7.76
C ARG A 36 4.77 0.35 7.22
N PRO A 37 5.61 -0.45 7.89
CA PRO A 37 6.93 -0.78 7.32
C PRO A 37 6.85 -1.52 5.99
N ILE A 38 5.94 -2.47 5.86
CA ILE A 38 5.80 -3.24 4.62
C ILE A 38 5.35 -2.34 3.46
N ILE A 39 4.35 -1.49 3.70
CA ILE A 39 3.86 -0.58 2.66
C ILE A 39 4.95 0.42 2.26
N LYS A 40 5.72 0.91 3.21
CA LYS A 40 6.87 1.78 2.90
C LYS A 40 7.89 1.05 2.05
N PHE A 41 8.20 -0.20 2.38
CA PHE A 41 9.13 -1.02 1.59
C PHE A 41 8.63 -1.24 0.17
N GLN A 42 7.32 -1.43 0.00
CA GLN A 42 6.68 -1.70 -1.29
C GLN A 42 6.31 -0.43 -2.08
N ASN A 43 6.67 0.73 -1.59
CA ASN A 43 6.24 2.01 -2.18
C ASN A 43 6.44 2.08 -3.69
N ASP A 44 7.64 1.78 -4.17
CA ASP A 44 7.95 1.91 -5.60
C ASP A 44 7.19 0.90 -6.44
N LEU A 45 7.01 -0.30 -5.92
CA LEU A 45 6.21 -1.31 -6.59
C LEU A 45 4.74 -0.90 -6.66
N LEU A 46 4.20 -0.36 -5.58
CA LEU A 46 2.80 0.11 -5.56
C LEU A 46 2.57 1.23 -6.59
N ILE A 47 3.52 2.14 -6.72
CA ILE A 47 3.47 3.19 -7.74
C ILE A 47 3.47 2.57 -9.14
N GLY A 48 4.36 1.61 -9.38
CA GLY A 48 4.43 0.91 -10.67
C GLY A 48 3.15 0.15 -10.99
N VAL A 49 2.57 -0.50 -10.00
CA VAL A 49 1.30 -1.22 -10.13
C VAL A 49 0.17 -0.27 -10.53
N PHE A 50 0.11 0.89 -9.88
CA PHE A 50 -0.94 1.86 -10.20
C PHE A 50 -0.75 2.48 -11.59
N ARG A 51 0.48 2.77 -12.00
CA ARG A 51 0.75 3.22 -13.38
C ARG A 51 0.27 2.21 -14.41
N ASN A 52 0.57 0.94 -14.20
CA ASN A 52 0.11 -0.13 -15.09
C ASN A 52 -1.42 -0.21 -15.11
N TYR A 53 -2.06 -0.04 -13.96
CA TYR A 53 -3.51 0.00 -13.87
C TYR A 53 -4.09 1.12 -14.73
N VAL A 54 -3.53 2.32 -14.63
CA VAL A 54 -3.98 3.48 -15.42
C VAL A 54 -3.84 3.18 -16.93
N GLU A 55 -2.72 2.63 -17.33
CA GLU A 55 -2.49 2.32 -18.75
C GLU A 55 -3.44 1.25 -19.27
N LYS A 56 -3.72 0.23 -18.49
CA LYS A 56 -4.69 -0.82 -18.87
C LYS A 56 -6.11 -0.27 -18.95
N HIS A 57 -6.41 0.83 -18.29
CA HIS A 57 -7.70 1.49 -18.34
C HIS A 57 -7.68 2.68 -19.31
N LYS A 58 -6.96 2.53 -20.43
CA LYS A 58 -6.93 3.46 -21.59
C LYS A 58 -6.32 4.81 -21.28
N SER A 59 -5.53 4.92 -20.22
CA SER A 59 -4.82 6.15 -19.86
C SER A 59 -5.71 7.36 -19.64
N VAL A 60 -7.00 7.16 -19.37
CA VAL A 60 -7.96 8.25 -19.13
C VAL A 60 -7.52 9.15 -17.97
N PHE A 61 -6.87 8.55 -16.98
CA PHE A 61 -6.36 9.26 -15.80
C PHE A 61 -5.55 10.51 -16.18
N TYR A 62 -4.71 10.41 -17.19
CA TYR A 62 -3.82 11.51 -17.58
C TYR A 62 -4.54 12.74 -18.11
N ASP A 63 -5.78 12.59 -18.57
CA ASP A 63 -6.59 13.68 -19.10
C ASP A 63 -7.45 14.37 -18.03
N LEU A 64 -7.42 13.84 -16.80
CA LEU A 64 -8.24 14.37 -15.71
C LEU A 64 -7.55 15.54 -15.00
N SER A 65 -8.37 16.42 -14.43
CA SER A 65 -7.87 17.44 -13.50
C SER A 65 -7.30 16.78 -12.24
N LEU A 66 -6.51 17.53 -11.49
CA LEU A 66 -5.94 17.01 -10.23
C LEU A 66 -7.02 16.46 -9.30
N GLU A 67 -8.10 17.21 -9.11
CA GLU A 67 -9.21 16.78 -8.25
C GLU A 67 -9.81 15.45 -8.72
N LYS A 68 -10.03 15.31 -10.01
CA LYS A 68 -10.59 14.09 -10.59
C LYS A 68 -9.60 12.94 -10.54
N ARG A 69 -8.30 13.21 -10.64
CA ARG A 69 -7.27 12.18 -10.44
C ARG A 69 -7.30 11.63 -9.02
N MET A 70 -7.48 12.49 -8.03
CA MET A 70 -7.60 12.07 -6.63
C MET A 70 -8.80 11.14 -6.44
N VAL A 71 -9.95 11.51 -7.00
CA VAL A 71 -11.17 10.68 -6.96
C VAL A 71 -10.93 9.35 -7.68
N TYR A 72 -10.23 9.36 -8.80
CA TYR A 72 -9.90 8.15 -9.55
C TYR A 72 -9.08 7.18 -8.69
N ILE A 73 -8.05 7.68 -8.01
CA ILE A 73 -7.23 6.86 -7.11
C ILE A 73 -8.10 6.25 -6.00
N GLU A 74 -8.92 7.07 -5.35
CA GLU A 74 -9.80 6.61 -4.28
C GLU A 74 -10.75 5.51 -4.75
N ASN A 75 -11.38 5.71 -5.90
CA ASN A 75 -12.31 4.74 -6.46
C ASN A 75 -11.61 3.45 -6.87
N ALA A 76 -10.43 3.54 -7.49
CA ALA A 76 -9.67 2.36 -7.89
C ALA A 76 -9.33 1.50 -6.68
N ILE A 77 -8.82 2.12 -5.63
CA ILE A 77 -8.40 1.41 -4.42
C ILE A 77 -9.59 0.89 -3.61
N GLN A 78 -10.70 1.59 -3.61
CA GLN A 78 -11.86 1.21 -2.79
C GLN A 78 -12.81 0.24 -3.50
N LYS A 79 -12.91 0.32 -4.82
CA LYS A 79 -13.97 -0.38 -5.56
C LYS A 79 -13.51 -1.43 -6.55
N ASP A 80 -12.30 -1.34 -7.07
CA ASP A 80 -11.82 -2.34 -8.03
C ASP A 80 -11.28 -3.55 -7.28
N MET A 81 -12.05 -4.63 -7.27
CA MET A 81 -11.73 -5.82 -6.48
C MET A 81 -10.49 -6.54 -6.98
N LYS A 82 -10.22 -6.55 -8.29
CA LYS A 82 -9.00 -7.16 -8.83
C LYS A 82 -7.76 -6.42 -8.34
N LEU A 83 -7.79 -5.10 -8.43
CA LEU A 83 -6.67 -4.27 -7.97
C LEU A 83 -6.47 -4.41 -6.46
N ARG A 84 -7.56 -4.33 -5.69
CA ARG A 84 -7.52 -4.50 -4.23
C ARG A 84 -6.88 -5.83 -3.84
N ASN A 85 -7.33 -6.92 -4.46
CA ASN A 85 -6.83 -8.26 -4.12
C ASN A 85 -5.37 -8.44 -4.51
N SER A 86 -4.94 -7.87 -5.64
CA SER A 86 -3.53 -7.87 -6.03
C SER A 86 -2.66 -7.16 -4.99
N ILE A 87 -3.06 -5.96 -4.61
CA ILE A 87 -2.30 -5.15 -3.64
C ILE A 87 -2.26 -5.82 -2.27
N LYS A 88 -3.40 -6.34 -1.81
CA LYS A 88 -3.43 -7.09 -0.54
C LYS A 88 -2.45 -8.26 -0.55
N GLY A 89 -2.43 -9.02 -1.65
CA GLY A 89 -1.50 -10.13 -1.80
C GLY A 89 -0.03 -9.70 -1.73
N MET A 90 0.30 -8.57 -2.33
CA MET A 90 1.67 -8.03 -2.29
C MET A 90 2.10 -7.66 -0.88
N ILE A 91 1.19 -7.16 -0.07
CA ILE A 91 1.48 -6.78 1.31
C ILE A 91 1.48 -8.00 2.22
N ILE A 92 0.46 -8.84 2.12
CA ILE A 92 0.34 -10.05 2.94
C ILE A 92 1.51 -11.01 2.68
N GLY A 93 2.01 -11.05 1.45
CA GLY A 93 3.18 -11.86 1.10
C GLY A 93 4.43 -11.52 1.90
N HIS A 94 4.48 -10.37 2.52
CA HIS A 94 5.58 -9.94 3.39
C HIS A 94 5.34 -10.25 4.88
N PHE A 95 4.21 -10.82 5.24
CA PHE A 95 3.94 -11.19 6.63
C PHE A 95 4.78 -12.40 7.03
N THR A 96 5.23 -12.40 8.27
CA THR A 96 5.69 -13.65 8.88
C THR A 96 4.47 -14.53 9.17
N VAL A 97 4.69 -15.82 9.41
CA VAL A 97 3.61 -16.73 9.76
C VAL A 97 2.90 -16.27 11.02
N GLU A 98 3.64 -15.77 12.01
CA GLU A 98 3.06 -15.25 13.25
C GLU A 98 2.18 -14.04 12.98
N GLU A 99 2.64 -13.11 12.13
CA GLU A 99 1.86 -11.94 11.77
C GLU A 99 0.60 -12.33 11.02
N TYR A 100 0.67 -13.31 10.15
CA TYR A 100 -0.51 -13.82 9.47
C TYR A 100 -1.53 -14.38 10.45
N GLY A 101 -1.06 -15.08 11.48
CA GLY A 101 -1.94 -15.58 12.55
C GLY A 101 -2.70 -14.47 13.27
N VAL A 102 -2.04 -13.34 13.52
CA VAL A 102 -2.70 -12.17 14.12
C VAL A 102 -3.69 -11.54 13.13
N TYR A 103 -3.27 -11.41 11.88
CA TYR A 103 -4.08 -10.79 10.82
C TYR A 103 -5.41 -11.50 10.62
N ILE A 104 -5.44 -12.83 10.58
CA ILE A 104 -6.68 -13.57 10.31
C ILE A 104 -7.72 -13.45 11.42
N GLU A 105 -7.33 -13.05 12.61
CA GLU A 105 -8.28 -12.84 13.72
C GLU A 105 -9.17 -11.61 13.51
N ASN A 106 -8.72 -10.64 12.71
CA ASN A 106 -9.50 -9.44 12.42
C ASN A 106 -9.20 -8.90 11.02
N SER A 107 -9.22 -9.80 10.03
CA SER A 107 -8.78 -9.49 8.67
C SER A 107 -9.61 -8.40 8.00
N SER A 108 -10.91 -8.35 8.24
CA SER A 108 -11.79 -7.34 7.66
C SER A 108 -11.37 -5.92 8.05
N ALA A 109 -11.18 -5.69 9.34
CA ALA A 109 -10.75 -4.38 9.85
C ALA A 109 -9.31 -4.03 9.41
N LEU A 110 -8.42 -5.03 9.43
CA LEU A 110 -7.03 -4.81 9.03
C LEU A 110 -6.90 -4.57 7.53
N ASN A 111 -7.71 -5.21 6.70
CA ASN A 111 -7.77 -4.94 5.27
C ASN A 111 -8.20 -3.50 5.00
N LYS A 112 -9.16 -3.01 5.74
CA LYS A 112 -9.62 -1.62 5.62
C LYS A 112 -8.48 -0.63 5.94
N ARG A 113 -7.76 -0.87 7.03
CA ARG A 113 -6.60 -0.05 7.40
C ARG A 113 -5.51 -0.13 6.32
N MET A 114 -5.22 -1.33 5.84
CA MET A 114 -4.21 -1.57 4.79
C MET A 114 -4.54 -0.77 3.53
N MET A 115 -5.77 -0.88 3.04
CA MET A 115 -6.15 -0.21 1.79
C MET A 115 -6.21 1.31 1.96
N ASN A 116 -6.61 1.81 3.13
CA ASN A 116 -6.54 3.24 3.41
C ASN A 116 -5.10 3.76 3.40
N MET A 117 -4.17 2.99 3.93
CA MET A 117 -2.75 3.38 3.91
C MET A 117 -2.19 3.39 2.49
N VAL A 118 -2.55 2.41 1.67
CA VAL A 118 -2.15 2.38 0.26
C VAL A 118 -2.73 3.59 -0.47
N LYS A 119 -4.00 3.87 -0.27
CA LYS A 119 -4.67 5.03 -0.87
C LYS A 119 -3.93 6.33 -0.51
N GLU A 120 -3.67 6.55 0.77
CA GLU A 120 -2.97 7.75 1.24
C GLU A 120 -1.59 7.88 0.61
N ARG A 121 -0.89 6.76 0.49
CA ARG A 121 0.44 6.75 -0.12
C ARG A 121 0.40 7.12 -1.61
N LEU A 122 -0.55 6.56 -2.35
CA LEU A 122 -0.72 6.90 -3.76
C LEU A 122 -1.11 8.38 -3.94
N LEU A 123 -2.01 8.88 -3.10
CA LEU A 123 -2.40 10.29 -3.13
C LEU A 123 -1.22 11.21 -2.84
N SER A 124 -0.37 10.85 -1.88
CA SER A 124 0.79 11.66 -1.53
C SER A 124 1.86 11.68 -2.64
N HIS A 125 1.81 10.73 -3.57
CA HIS A 125 2.73 10.64 -4.71
C HIS A 125 2.05 10.92 -6.05
N ILE A 126 0.91 11.60 -6.02
CA ILE A 126 0.09 11.81 -7.22
C ILE A 126 0.85 12.51 -8.35
N GLN A 127 1.82 13.37 -8.02
CA GLN A 127 2.64 14.06 -9.01
C GLN A 127 3.52 13.12 -9.83
N LEU A 128 3.72 11.89 -9.39
CA LEU A 128 4.49 10.89 -10.13
C LEU A 128 3.68 10.18 -11.22
N PHE A 129 2.36 10.38 -11.24
CA PHE A 129 1.48 9.73 -12.20
C PHE A 129 1.23 10.64 -13.39
N GLU A 130 2.25 10.75 -14.25
CA GLU A 130 2.19 11.48 -15.51
C GLU A 130 2.49 10.53 -16.67
N LYS A 131 2.16 10.98 -17.89
CA LYS A 131 2.48 10.21 -19.09
C LYS A 131 3.98 9.93 -19.13
N PRO A 132 4.39 8.69 -19.49
CA PRO A 132 5.81 8.33 -19.50
C PRO A 132 6.71 9.30 -20.27
N GLU A 133 6.26 9.83 -21.40
CA GLU A 133 7.03 10.77 -22.20
C GLU A 133 7.29 12.09 -21.48
N LEU A 134 6.38 12.50 -20.59
CA LEU A 134 6.56 13.72 -19.79
C LEU A 134 7.58 13.50 -18.67
N LEU A 135 7.56 12.33 -18.07
CA LEU A 135 8.54 11.98 -17.03
C LEU A 135 9.94 11.84 -17.61
N ALA A 136 10.06 11.30 -18.81
CA ALA A 136 11.35 11.13 -19.48
C ALA A 136 11.98 12.45 -19.94
N ALA A 137 11.18 13.51 -20.08
CA ALA A 137 11.66 14.82 -20.51
C ALA A 137 12.27 15.66 -19.38
N VAL A 138 12.15 15.21 -18.14
CA VAL A 138 12.64 15.94 -16.97
C VAL A 138 14.11 15.72 -16.68
#